data_fc63c69c2b3867f01ab4594faa5d3335
#
_entry.id   fc63c69c2b3867f01ab4594faa5d3335
#
_cell.length_a   1.000
_cell.length_b   1.000
_cell.length_c   1.000
_cell.angle_alpha   90.00
_cell.angle_beta   90.00
_cell.angle_gamma   90.00
#
_symmetry.space_group_name_H-M   'P 1'
#
loop_
_entity.id
_entity.type
_entity.pdbx_description
1 polymer ?
#
loop_
_entity_poly.entity_id
_entity_poly.type
_entity_poly.pdbx_seq_one_letter_code
_entity_poly.pdbx_strand_id
1 'polypeptide(L)'
;MKLIIFDMDGTLINSGFAIANTVNYVRENLGFERLEKDYILENVNDPKINSAEFFYGTKEFTEQQAKLFEEYYNKHCLTDLVIYDGILKLLDDLKSDFTLAVATNANSIYANKMLSHLELNHYFSSILGYNDVKNPKPHPEMVNKLLDIHQIKKQNAQLIGDSHKDIMAATNAGVDSVLVNWGFSNHTKDAIESVSELE
;
A
#
# COMPACT_ATOMS: atom_id res chain seq x y z
N MET A 1 11.74 -22.39 1.04
CA MET A 1 10.58 -21.59 0.63
C MET A 1 10.98 -20.14 0.85
N LYS A 2 10.67 -19.24 -0.09
CA LYS A 2 10.98 -17.82 -0.03
C LYS A 2 9.66 -17.03 -0.05
N LEU A 3 9.63 -15.88 0.59
CA LEU A 3 8.46 -15.01 0.68
C LEU A 3 8.73 -13.67 -0.02
N ILE A 4 7.87 -13.30 -0.93
CA ILE A 4 7.83 -11.94 -1.46
C ILE A 4 6.58 -11.25 -0.91
N ILE A 5 6.80 -10.14 -0.23
CA ILE A 5 5.76 -9.29 0.32
C ILE A 5 5.64 -8.07 -0.58
N PHE A 6 4.46 -7.80 -1.07
CA PHE A 6 4.17 -6.60 -1.86
C PHE A 6 3.40 -5.58 -1.03
N ASP A 7 3.72 -4.31 -1.16
CA ASP A 7 2.73 -3.29 -0.93
C ASP A 7 1.66 -3.35 -2.04
N MET A 8 0.53 -2.71 -1.83
CA MET A 8 -0.59 -2.75 -2.77
C MET A 8 -0.72 -1.46 -3.58
N ASP A 9 -1.03 -0.36 -2.89
CA ASP A 9 -1.35 0.92 -3.51
C ASP A 9 -0.07 1.63 -3.98
N GLY A 10 0.07 1.88 -5.27
CA GLY A 10 1.31 2.41 -5.84
C GLY A 10 2.35 1.34 -6.20
N THR A 11 2.12 0.08 -5.85
CA THR A 11 3.04 -1.03 -6.13
C THR A 11 2.42 -2.06 -7.08
N LEU A 12 1.33 -2.69 -6.68
CA LEU A 12 0.59 -3.65 -7.52
C LEU A 12 -0.47 -2.97 -8.37
N ILE A 13 -1.14 -1.98 -7.79
CA ILE A 13 -2.31 -1.31 -8.39
C ILE A 13 -2.22 0.20 -8.25
N ASN A 14 -2.77 0.90 -9.24
CA ASN A 14 -2.98 2.33 -9.18
C ASN A 14 -4.39 2.62 -8.66
N SER A 15 -4.50 2.94 -7.39
CA SER A 15 -5.71 3.37 -6.68
C SER A 15 -5.75 4.89 -6.44
N GLY A 16 -4.82 5.63 -7.03
CA GLY A 16 -4.59 7.04 -6.75
C GLY A 16 -5.81 7.92 -6.95
N PHE A 17 -6.67 7.60 -7.92
CA PHE A 17 -7.93 8.33 -8.13
C PHE A 17 -8.88 8.17 -6.94
N ALA A 18 -9.07 6.95 -6.47
CA ALA A 18 -9.95 6.67 -5.34
C ALA A 18 -9.45 7.31 -4.05
N ILE A 19 -8.14 7.24 -3.78
CA ILE A 19 -7.50 7.85 -2.61
C ILE A 19 -7.68 9.38 -2.65
N ALA A 20 -7.26 10.03 -3.73
CA ALA A 20 -7.29 11.49 -3.83
C ALA A 20 -8.72 12.05 -3.78
N ASN A 21 -9.68 11.42 -4.45
CA ASN A 21 -11.06 11.83 -4.40
C ASN A 21 -11.68 11.63 -3.01
N THR A 22 -11.30 10.58 -2.29
CA THR A 22 -11.79 10.35 -0.92
C THR A 22 -11.23 11.40 0.04
N VAL A 23 -9.94 11.70 -0.03
CA VAL A 23 -9.34 12.78 0.77
C VAL A 23 -10.07 14.10 0.49
N ASN A 24 -10.29 14.43 -0.78
CA ASN A 24 -10.99 15.64 -1.17
C ASN A 24 -12.46 15.66 -0.74
N TYR A 25 -13.16 14.53 -0.81
CA TYR A 25 -14.52 14.43 -0.31
C TYR A 25 -14.60 14.75 1.20
N VAL A 26 -13.70 14.21 2.01
CA VAL A 26 -13.63 14.53 3.44
C VAL A 26 -13.32 16.02 3.63
N ARG A 27 -12.35 16.57 2.90
CA ARG A 27 -11.98 18.00 2.97
C ARG A 27 -13.16 18.92 2.69
N GLU A 28 -13.87 18.69 1.60
CA GLU A 28 -15.03 19.51 1.19
C GLU A 28 -16.15 19.47 2.23
N ASN A 29 -16.43 18.28 2.83
CA ASN A 29 -17.42 18.15 3.90
C ASN A 29 -17.00 18.82 5.22
N LEU A 30 -15.71 19.12 5.38
CA LEU A 30 -15.17 19.88 6.52
C LEU A 30 -14.96 21.37 6.19
N GLY A 31 -15.33 21.82 4.98
CA GLY A 31 -15.21 23.21 4.55
C GLY A 31 -13.82 23.61 4.06
N PHE A 32 -12.94 22.64 3.75
CA PHE A 32 -11.64 22.89 3.13
C PHE A 32 -11.74 22.84 1.60
N GLU A 33 -10.87 23.57 0.93
CA GLU A 33 -10.71 23.49 -0.51
C GLU A 33 -10.10 22.14 -0.95
N ARG A 34 -10.39 21.74 -2.19
CA ARG A 34 -9.75 20.55 -2.80
C ARG A 34 -8.25 20.78 -2.98
N LEU A 35 -7.53 19.67 -2.94
CA LEU A 35 -6.11 19.61 -3.29
C LEU A 35 -5.94 18.86 -4.62
N GLU A 36 -4.86 19.16 -5.33
CA GLU A 36 -4.47 18.42 -6.52
C GLU A 36 -4.15 16.96 -6.21
N LYS A 37 -4.52 16.07 -7.14
CA LYS A 37 -4.35 14.62 -6.95
C LYS A 37 -2.91 14.24 -6.62
N ASP A 38 -1.96 14.70 -7.43
CA ASP A 38 -0.56 14.31 -7.28
C ASP A 38 0.02 14.84 -5.97
N TYR A 39 -0.37 16.05 -5.56
CA TYR A 39 -0.02 16.59 -4.25
C TYR A 39 -0.53 15.74 -3.08
N ILE A 40 -1.75 15.19 -3.19
CA ILE A 40 -2.28 14.27 -2.18
C ILE A 40 -1.46 12.98 -2.15
N LEU A 41 -1.19 12.37 -3.31
CA LEU A 41 -0.51 11.09 -3.41
C LEU A 41 0.93 11.13 -2.91
N GLU A 42 1.67 12.19 -3.22
CA GLU A 42 3.03 12.39 -2.70
C GLU A 42 3.05 12.47 -1.17
N ASN A 43 2.05 13.13 -0.57
CA ASN A 43 2.04 13.39 0.87
C ASN A 43 1.38 12.27 1.70
N VAL A 44 0.47 11.49 1.12
CA VAL A 44 -0.17 10.37 1.85
C VAL A 44 0.83 9.27 2.21
N ASN A 45 1.88 9.12 1.41
CA ASN A 45 2.94 8.11 1.59
C ASN A 45 4.19 8.62 2.33
N ASP A 46 4.32 9.93 2.58
CA ASP A 46 5.47 10.46 3.32
C ASP A 46 5.40 10.02 4.81
N PRO A 47 6.39 9.25 5.30
CA PRO A 47 6.41 8.78 6.69
C PRO A 47 6.61 9.91 7.73
N LYS A 48 7.02 11.10 7.29
CA LYS A 48 7.22 12.28 8.15
C LYS A 48 5.94 13.09 8.35
N ILE A 49 4.91 12.83 7.57
CA ILE A 49 3.66 13.57 7.58
C ILE A 49 2.64 12.86 8.47
N ASN A 50 2.06 13.61 9.40
CA ASN A 50 0.82 13.21 10.06
C ASN A 50 -0.36 13.56 9.13
N SER A 51 -0.92 12.55 8.47
CA SER A 51 -1.98 12.73 7.48
C SER A 51 -3.25 13.41 8.05
N ALA A 52 -3.59 13.20 9.32
CA ALA A 52 -4.74 13.85 9.94
C ALA A 52 -4.51 15.37 10.09
N GLU A 53 -3.31 15.77 10.49
CA GLU A 53 -2.95 17.17 10.64
C GLU A 53 -2.79 17.84 9.26
N PHE A 54 -2.10 17.18 8.36
CA PHE A 54 -1.80 17.73 7.03
C PHE A 54 -3.05 17.95 6.17
N PHE A 55 -3.92 16.92 6.11
CA PHE A 55 -5.11 17.01 5.25
C PHE A 55 -6.31 17.67 5.92
N TYR A 56 -6.43 17.60 7.25
CA TYR A 56 -7.66 17.99 7.95
C TYR A 56 -7.45 18.91 9.16
N GLY A 57 -6.19 19.28 9.50
CA GLY A 57 -5.86 20.18 10.59
C GLY A 57 -6.10 19.60 12.00
N THR A 58 -6.18 18.28 12.15
CA THR A 58 -6.42 17.60 13.42
C THR A 58 -5.24 16.71 13.81
N LYS A 59 -4.90 16.60 15.10
CA LYS A 59 -3.79 15.77 15.55
C LYS A 59 -3.99 14.27 15.26
N GLU A 60 -5.24 13.83 15.30
CA GLU A 60 -5.66 12.46 15.04
C GLU A 60 -6.93 12.49 14.18
N PHE A 61 -7.23 11.42 13.47
CA PHE A 61 -8.48 11.31 12.73
C PHE A 61 -9.66 11.29 13.68
N THR A 62 -10.63 12.20 13.44
CA THR A 62 -11.88 12.22 14.18
C THR A 62 -12.85 11.14 13.66
N GLU A 63 -13.85 10.78 14.49
CA GLU A 63 -14.91 9.85 14.06
C GLU A 63 -15.66 10.37 12.82
N GLN A 64 -15.88 11.68 12.72
CA GLN A 64 -16.52 12.29 11.54
C GLN A 64 -15.67 12.10 10.28
N GLN A 65 -14.37 12.35 10.36
CA GLN A 65 -13.44 12.16 9.23
C GLN A 65 -13.39 10.70 8.79
N ALA A 66 -13.27 9.78 9.74
CA ALA A 66 -13.26 8.35 9.47
C ALA A 66 -14.56 7.88 8.79
N LYS A 67 -15.71 8.35 9.29
CA LYS A 67 -17.02 8.03 8.71
C LYS A 67 -17.18 8.56 7.29
N LEU A 68 -16.81 9.81 7.03
CA LEU A 68 -16.85 10.41 5.70
C LEU A 68 -15.92 9.67 4.72
N PHE A 69 -14.71 9.33 5.18
CA PHE A 69 -13.76 8.55 4.39
C PHE A 69 -14.34 7.18 4.03
N GLU A 70 -14.83 6.43 5.01
CA GLU A 70 -15.41 5.11 4.81
C GLU A 70 -16.63 5.14 3.88
N GLU A 71 -17.51 6.11 4.08
CA GLU A 71 -18.71 6.29 3.25
C GLU A 71 -18.39 6.49 1.78
N TYR A 72 -17.42 7.34 1.47
CA TYR A 72 -17.03 7.61 0.09
C TYR A 72 -16.18 6.47 -0.49
N TYR A 73 -15.16 6.04 0.24
CA TYR A 73 -14.22 5.01 -0.22
C TYR A 73 -14.91 3.66 -0.49
N ASN A 74 -15.87 3.28 0.35
CA ASN A 74 -16.63 2.03 0.15
C ASN A 74 -17.37 2.00 -1.19
N LYS A 75 -17.87 3.14 -1.66
CA LYS A 75 -18.58 3.29 -2.94
C LYS A 75 -17.63 3.39 -4.13
N HIS A 76 -16.48 4.00 -3.96
CA HIS A 76 -15.63 4.47 -5.04
C HIS A 76 -14.24 3.82 -5.12
N CYS A 77 -13.84 2.95 -4.20
CA CYS A 77 -12.50 2.34 -4.18
C CYS A 77 -12.19 1.48 -5.42
N LEU A 78 -13.20 1.09 -6.21
CA LEU A 78 -13.02 0.36 -7.46
C LEU A 78 -13.04 1.26 -8.70
N THR A 79 -13.26 2.57 -8.54
CA THR A 79 -13.35 3.50 -9.66
C THR A 79 -11.94 3.81 -10.19
N ASP A 80 -11.74 3.68 -11.49
CA ASP A 80 -10.45 3.90 -12.18
C ASP A 80 -9.28 3.11 -11.59
N LEU A 81 -9.58 1.96 -11.00
CA LEU A 81 -8.60 1.05 -10.43
C LEU A 81 -7.95 0.23 -11.55
N VAL A 82 -6.64 0.28 -11.65
CA VAL A 82 -5.88 -0.45 -12.68
C VAL A 82 -4.67 -1.16 -12.08
N ILE A 83 -4.27 -2.27 -12.70
CA ILE A 83 -3.02 -2.97 -12.39
C ILE A 83 -1.88 -2.24 -13.12
N TYR A 84 -0.73 -2.07 -12.46
CA TYR A 84 0.45 -1.53 -13.15
C TYR A 84 0.97 -2.48 -14.22
N ASP A 85 1.48 -1.92 -15.30
CA ASP A 85 2.01 -2.67 -16.43
C ASP A 85 3.10 -3.66 -16.00
N GLY A 86 3.00 -4.90 -16.47
CA GLY A 86 3.95 -5.97 -16.15
C GLY A 86 3.65 -6.75 -14.87
N ILE A 87 2.84 -6.23 -13.93
CA ILE A 87 2.57 -6.89 -12.63
C ILE A 87 1.94 -8.28 -12.82
N LEU A 88 0.98 -8.44 -13.73
CA LEU A 88 0.36 -9.76 -13.96
C LEU A 88 1.40 -10.80 -14.39
N LYS A 89 2.29 -10.42 -15.32
CA LYS A 89 3.37 -11.32 -15.77
C LYS A 89 4.31 -11.64 -14.62
N LEU A 90 4.74 -10.64 -13.83
CA LEU A 90 5.61 -10.84 -12.67
C LEU A 90 4.99 -11.82 -11.67
N LEU A 91 3.70 -11.65 -11.32
CA LEU A 91 3.02 -12.54 -10.39
C LEU A 91 2.91 -13.97 -10.94
N ASP A 92 2.65 -14.13 -12.23
CA ASP A 92 2.64 -15.44 -12.89
C ASP A 92 4.01 -16.13 -12.84
N ASP A 93 5.08 -15.38 -13.06
CA ASP A 93 6.45 -15.91 -13.03
C ASP A 93 6.89 -16.29 -11.61
N LEU A 94 6.47 -15.54 -10.60
CA LEU A 94 6.89 -15.74 -9.21
C LEU A 94 6.09 -16.81 -8.44
N LYS A 95 4.82 -17.03 -8.78
CA LYS A 95 3.89 -17.87 -7.97
C LYS A 95 4.31 -19.32 -7.81
N SER A 96 5.15 -19.86 -8.71
CA SER A 96 5.61 -21.27 -8.66
C SER A 96 6.75 -21.46 -7.65
N ASP A 97 7.60 -20.47 -7.46
CA ASP A 97 8.84 -20.59 -6.70
C ASP A 97 8.79 -19.84 -5.36
N PHE A 98 7.83 -18.92 -5.21
CA PHE A 98 7.71 -18.05 -4.05
C PHE A 98 6.32 -18.11 -3.43
N THR A 99 6.26 -17.95 -2.12
CA THR A 99 5.03 -17.57 -1.43
C THR A 99 4.86 -16.06 -1.61
N LEU A 100 3.69 -15.62 -2.10
CA LEU A 100 3.39 -14.22 -2.29
C LEU A 100 2.41 -13.75 -1.22
N ALA A 101 2.64 -12.56 -0.67
CA ALA A 101 1.77 -11.94 0.32
C ALA A 101 1.67 -10.43 0.10
N VAL A 102 0.64 -9.82 0.67
CA VAL A 102 0.43 -8.36 0.63
C VAL A 102 0.49 -7.79 2.05
N ALA A 103 1.20 -6.67 2.21
CA ALA A 103 1.23 -5.84 3.42
C ALA A 103 0.91 -4.39 3.05
N THR A 104 -0.30 -3.92 3.30
CA THR A 104 -0.74 -2.58 2.92
C THR A 104 -1.21 -1.74 4.10
N ASN A 105 -1.01 -0.42 4.02
CA ASN A 105 -1.61 0.53 4.96
C ASN A 105 -3.08 0.88 4.61
N ALA A 106 -3.68 0.23 3.60
CA ALA A 106 -5.13 0.21 3.43
C ALA A 106 -5.80 -0.74 4.45
N ASN A 107 -7.11 -0.61 4.64
CA ASN A 107 -7.88 -1.59 5.39
C ASN A 107 -7.98 -2.89 4.60
N SER A 108 -7.74 -4.04 5.24
CA SER A 108 -7.73 -5.36 4.59
C SER A 108 -9.05 -5.72 3.89
N ILE A 109 -10.18 -5.20 4.37
CA ILE A 109 -11.48 -5.40 3.71
C ILE A 109 -11.47 -4.77 2.31
N TYR A 110 -10.98 -3.53 2.21
CA TYR A 110 -10.87 -2.84 0.91
C TYR A 110 -9.76 -3.44 0.04
N ALA A 111 -8.62 -3.80 0.63
CA ALA A 111 -7.54 -4.48 -0.08
C ALA A 111 -8.05 -5.76 -0.75
N ASN A 112 -8.74 -6.63 -0.01
CA ASN A 112 -9.35 -7.83 -0.56
C ASN A 112 -10.39 -7.53 -1.65
N LYS A 113 -11.24 -6.51 -1.46
CA LYS A 113 -12.25 -6.08 -2.44
C LYS A 113 -11.60 -5.62 -3.75
N MET A 114 -10.54 -4.82 -3.67
CA MET A 114 -9.82 -4.27 -4.82
C MET A 114 -9.05 -5.36 -5.57
N LEU A 115 -8.29 -6.18 -4.86
CA LEU A 115 -7.55 -7.30 -5.45
C LEU A 115 -8.49 -8.36 -6.05
N SER A 116 -9.65 -8.61 -5.44
CA SER A 116 -10.67 -9.51 -6.01
C SER A 116 -11.29 -8.94 -7.28
N HIS A 117 -11.55 -7.63 -7.32
CA HIS A 117 -12.10 -6.95 -8.51
C HIS A 117 -11.16 -7.05 -9.71
N LEU A 118 -9.85 -7.00 -9.45
CA LEU A 118 -8.80 -7.13 -10.45
C LEU A 118 -8.34 -8.58 -10.68
N GLU A 119 -9.02 -9.55 -10.09
CA GLU A 119 -8.70 -10.98 -10.18
C GLU A 119 -7.30 -11.35 -9.67
N LEU A 120 -6.72 -10.54 -8.75
CA LEU A 120 -5.37 -10.75 -8.20
C LEU A 120 -5.33 -11.59 -6.92
N ASN A 121 -6.45 -11.78 -6.22
CA ASN A 121 -6.47 -12.45 -4.92
C ASN A 121 -5.84 -13.84 -4.92
N HIS A 122 -5.99 -14.57 -6.02
CA HIS A 122 -5.53 -15.96 -6.12
C HIS A 122 -3.99 -16.10 -6.13
N TYR A 123 -3.25 -15.01 -6.34
CA TYR A 123 -1.79 -15.02 -6.26
C TYR A 123 -1.27 -15.00 -4.82
N PHE A 124 -2.03 -14.46 -3.88
CA PHE A 124 -1.55 -14.15 -2.55
C PHE A 124 -2.04 -15.15 -1.50
N SER A 125 -1.10 -15.72 -0.77
CA SER A 125 -1.39 -16.63 0.35
C SER A 125 -1.85 -15.89 1.61
N SER A 126 -1.56 -14.60 1.72
CA SER A 126 -2.00 -13.72 2.82
C SER A 126 -2.06 -12.27 2.37
N ILE A 127 -3.09 -11.55 2.83
CA ILE A 127 -3.27 -10.12 2.62
C ILE A 127 -3.49 -9.49 4.00
N LEU A 128 -2.57 -8.63 4.45
CA LEU A 128 -2.68 -7.89 5.70
C LEU A 128 -2.86 -6.40 5.43
N GLY A 129 -3.85 -5.79 6.08
CA GLY A 129 -4.08 -4.36 6.12
C GLY A 129 -3.70 -3.74 7.48
N TYR A 130 -3.83 -2.41 7.59
CA TYR A 130 -3.51 -1.71 8.85
C TYR A 130 -4.34 -2.21 10.03
N ASN A 131 -5.56 -2.64 9.80
CA ASN A 131 -6.49 -3.14 10.83
C ASN A 131 -6.16 -4.56 11.34
N ASP A 132 -5.23 -5.26 10.69
CA ASP A 132 -4.79 -6.60 11.10
C ASP A 132 -3.61 -6.56 12.07
N VAL A 133 -3.07 -5.39 12.35
CA VAL A 133 -1.92 -5.14 13.23
C VAL A 133 -2.20 -3.97 14.16
N LYS A 134 -1.42 -3.88 15.22
CA LYS A 134 -1.50 -2.73 16.13
C LYS A 134 -0.76 -1.52 15.57
N ASN A 135 0.35 -1.76 14.91
CA ASN A 135 1.22 -0.72 14.37
C ASN A 135 1.46 -1.00 12.87
N PRO A 136 0.87 -0.21 11.96
CA PRO A 136 1.06 -0.35 10.51
C PRO A 136 2.45 0.14 10.06
N LYS A 137 2.79 -0.04 8.79
CA LYS A 137 4.03 0.47 8.20
C LYS A 137 4.17 1.99 8.45
N PRO A 138 5.31 2.49 8.89
CA PRO A 138 6.67 1.92 8.81
C PRO A 138 7.07 0.99 9.97
N HIS A 139 6.16 0.61 10.87
CA HIS A 139 6.45 -0.37 11.90
C HIS A 139 6.59 -1.78 11.30
N PRO A 140 7.50 -2.64 11.78
CA PRO A 140 7.77 -3.95 11.19
C PRO A 140 6.72 -5.03 11.47
N GLU A 141 5.65 -4.72 12.18
CA GLU A 141 4.69 -5.70 12.70
C GLU A 141 4.01 -6.52 11.60
N MET A 142 3.60 -5.89 10.49
CA MET A 142 3.01 -6.63 9.35
C MET A 142 3.99 -7.62 8.74
N VAL A 143 5.24 -7.19 8.53
CA VAL A 143 6.29 -8.03 7.96
C VAL A 143 6.58 -9.22 8.88
N ASN A 144 6.78 -8.97 10.18
CA ASN A 144 7.01 -10.02 11.16
C ASN A 144 5.83 -11.01 11.24
N LYS A 145 4.59 -10.51 11.21
CA LYS A 145 3.38 -11.34 11.21
C LYS A 145 3.31 -12.25 9.98
N LEU A 146 3.68 -11.76 8.80
CA LEU A 146 3.75 -12.57 7.57
C LEU A 146 4.85 -13.63 7.64
N LEU A 147 6.02 -13.29 8.19
CA LEU A 147 7.10 -14.25 8.43
C LEU A 147 6.64 -15.40 9.34
N ASP A 148 5.92 -15.06 10.42
CA ASP A 148 5.40 -16.03 11.39
C ASP A 148 4.31 -16.92 10.77
N ILE A 149 3.35 -16.33 10.04
CA ILE A 149 2.27 -17.05 9.35
C ILE A 149 2.85 -18.10 8.40
N HIS A 150 3.85 -17.73 7.62
CA HIS A 150 4.44 -18.60 6.61
C HIS A 150 5.65 -19.41 7.11
N GLN A 151 6.07 -19.20 8.36
CA GLN A 151 7.25 -19.85 8.97
C GLN A 151 8.53 -19.66 8.15
N ILE A 152 8.72 -18.45 7.60
CA ILE A 152 9.85 -18.08 6.74
C ILE A 152 10.84 -17.25 7.53
N LYS A 153 12.14 -17.56 7.36
CA LYS A 153 13.22 -16.80 7.97
C LYS A 153 13.42 -15.47 7.24
N LYS A 154 13.82 -14.43 7.97
CA LYS A 154 14.02 -13.06 7.46
C LYS A 154 14.90 -13.00 6.20
N GLN A 155 16.01 -13.74 6.16
CA GLN A 155 16.93 -13.80 5.01
C GLN A 155 16.33 -14.45 3.76
N ASN A 156 15.15 -15.03 3.84
CA ASN A 156 14.41 -15.64 2.74
C ASN A 156 13.14 -14.85 2.40
N ALA A 157 13.04 -13.61 2.85
CA ALA A 157 11.92 -12.73 2.57
C ALA A 157 12.40 -11.39 2.01
N GLN A 158 11.58 -10.80 1.15
CA GLN A 158 11.78 -9.48 0.57
C GLN A 158 10.47 -8.70 0.56
N LEU A 159 10.53 -7.39 0.83
CA LEU A 159 9.41 -6.47 0.69
C LEU A 159 9.62 -5.58 -0.52
N ILE A 160 8.61 -5.47 -1.37
CA ILE A 160 8.60 -4.60 -2.55
C ILE A 160 7.51 -3.54 -2.33
N GLY A 161 7.87 -2.26 -2.45
CA GLY A 161 6.94 -1.15 -2.23
C GLY A 161 7.40 0.16 -2.85
N ASP A 162 6.47 1.11 -3.04
CA ASP A 162 6.72 2.41 -3.66
C ASP A 162 7.03 3.53 -2.65
N SER A 163 7.05 3.23 -1.36
CA SER A 163 7.22 4.25 -0.32
C SER A 163 8.36 3.96 0.66
N HIS A 164 8.89 5.02 1.24
CA HIS A 164 9.85 4.88 2.33
C HIS A 164 9.25 4.18 3.58
N LYS A 165 7.91 4.16 3.74
CA LYS A 165 7.25 3.38 4.80
C LYS A 165 7.52 1.89 4.65
N ASP A 166 7.57 1.40 3.40
CA ASP A 166 7.86 -0.01 3.09
C ASP A 166 9.31 -0.35 3.41
N ILE A 167 10.24 0.49 2.93
CA ILE A 167 11.66 0.29 3.18
C ILE A 167 11.98 0.32 4.68
N MET A 168 11.39 1.26 5.43
CA MET A 168 11.55 1.33 6.88
C MET A 168 10.96 0.09 7.58
N ALA A 169 9.78 -0.38 7.16
CA ALA A 169 9.17 -1.58 7.72
C ALA A 169 10.03 -2.83 7.50
N ALA A 170 10.57 -3.00 6.28
CA ALA A 170 11.48 -4.09 5.94
C ALA A 170 12.79 -4.01 6.75
N THR A 171 13.45 -2.84 6.75
CA THR A 171 14.69 -2.60 7.50
C THR A 171 14.51 -2.90 8.98
N ASN A 172 13.43 -2.42 9.59
CA ASN A 172 13.11 -2.64 11.00
C ASN A 172 12.79 -4.12 11.30
N ALA A 173 12.27 -4.86 10.33
CA ALA A 173 12.05 -6.31 10.42
C ALA A 173 13.34 -7.12 10.19
N GLY A 174 14.37 -6.54 9.57
CA GLY A 174 15.59 -7.21 9.14
C GLY A 174 15.37 -8.07 7.89
N VAL A 175 14.56 -7.57 6.97
CA VAL A 175 14.20 -8.19 5.68
C VAL A 175 14.74 -7.29 4.56
N ASP A 176 15.16 -7.88 3.45
CA ASP A 176 15.55 -7.13 2.26
C ASP A 176 14.35 -6.41 1.65
N SER A 177 14.61 -5.30 0.96
CA SER A 177 13.56 -4.51 0.32
C SER A 177 13.95 -3.98 -1.04
N VAL A 178 12.96 -3.75 -1.89
CA VAL A 178 13.09 -3.07 -3.18
C VAL A 178 12.12 -1.89 -3.19
N LEU A 179 12.67 -0.71 -3.49
CA LEU A 179 11.89 0.51 -3.72
C LEU A 179 11.56 0.59 -5.21
N VAL A 180 10.30 0.86 -5.54
CA VAL A 180 9.84 1.00 -6.92
C VAL A 180 9.41 2.44 -7.21
N ASN A 181 9.55 2.89 -8.48
CA ASN A 181 9.36 4.29 -8.88
C ASN A 181 8.19 4.51 -9.87
N TRP A 182 7.37 3.50 -10.11
CA TRP A 182 6.14 3.68 -10.93
C TRP A 182 4.90 4.00 -10.10
N GLY A 183 5.02 4.11 -8.78
CA GLY A 183 3.94 4.32 -7.81
C GLY A 183 3.55 5.77 -7.61
N PHE A 184 3.22 6.12 -6.37
CA PHE A 184 2.75 7.45 -6.00
C PHE A 184 3.87 8.41 -5.61
N SER A 185 5.04 7.88 -5.24
CA SER A 185 6.19 8.67 -4.84
C SER A 185 7.19 8.78 -6.00
N ASN A 186 7.87 9.91 -6.09
CA ASN A 186 8.92 10.13 -7.07
C ASN A 186 10.28 10.05 -6.37
N HIS A 187 10.98 8.95 -6.57
CA HIS A 187 12.29 8.70 -5.97
C HIS A 187 13.40 9.03 -6.95
N THR A 188 14.40 9.79 -6.51
CA THR A 188 15.53 10.19 -7.35
C THR A 188 16.70 9.23 -7.29
N LYS A 189 16.70 8.27 -6.35
CA LYS A 189 17.80 7.30 -6.13
C LYS A 189 17.27 6.01 -5.54
N ASP A 190 18.01 4.94 -5.78
CA ASP A 190 17.83 3.62 -5.15
C ASP A 190 16.47 2.95 -5.41
N ALA A 191 15.72 3.42 -6.39
CA ALA A 191 14.47 2.83 -6.82
C ALA A 191 14.60 2.26 -8.25
N ILE A 192 13.93 1.15 -8.51
CA ILE A 192 13.80 0.58 -9.85
C ILE A 192 12.66 1.25 -10.60
N GLU A 193 12.84 1.44 -11.92
CA GLU A 193 11.93 2.25 -12.73
C GLU A 193 10.83 1.44 -13.40
N SER A 194 11.03 0.13 -13.54
CA SER A 194 10.08 -0.73 -14.23
C SER A 194 9.94 -2.10 -13.58
N VAL A 195 8.78 -2.72 -13.75
CA VAL A 195 8.49 -4.07 -13.24
C VAL A 195 9.46 -5.11 -13.81
N SER A 196 9.96 -4.92 -15.04
CA SER A 196 10.90 -5.84 -15.68
C SER A 196 12.27 -5.92 -14.98
N GLU A 197 12.60 -4.98 -14.10
CA GLU A 197 13.84 -5.03 -13.30
C GLU A 197 13.70 -5.93 -12.06
N LEU A 198 12.48 -6.42 -11.78
CA LEU A 198 12.21 -7.42 -10.72
C LEU A 198 12.36 -8.88 -11.18
N GLU A 199 12.53 -9.13 -12.49
CA GLU A 199 12.66 -10.47 -13.11
C GLU A 199 14.03 -11.18 -12.87
#